data_cc70051980dda6975152fd049686d4fd
#
_entry.id   cc70051980dda6975152fd049686d4fd
#
_cell.length_a   1.000
_cell.length_b   1.000
_cell.length_c   1.000
_cell.angle_alpha   90.00
_cell.angle_beta   90.00
_cell.angle_gamma   90.00
#
_symmetry.space_group_name_H-M   'P 1'
#
loop_
_entity.id
_entity.type
_entity.pdbx_description
1 polymer ?
#
loop_
_entity_poly.entity_id
_entity_poly.type
_entity_poly.pdbx_seq_one_letter_code
_entity_poly.pdbx_strand_id
1 'polypeptide(L)'
;MSFFGNYQGKEDGSIRFYDVKSKKTKFWLVMIYIACFAIALIALYPVFWLACSSLKNLTEYLSTTQILPKNADWAGWVKTWNDFGFTKYYINSGIAVAGGVLCAIFFNGLMAYVLAVLKPKGHKIVLALVMWCLLIPPTTSFVALFVNIKKIGLTGSFVPLWLTMGANAYWVILFKNYFESLPRDYIDAARIDGCGTFGVFTRIVLPLSKPIIVVVAIFAITAAWS
;
A
#
# COMPACT_ATOMS: atom_id res chain seq x y z
N MET A 1 -29.83 -19.28 9.60
CA MET A 1 -28.94 -18.95 8.48
C MET A 1 -27.63 -19.69 8.68
N SER A 2 -27.33 -20.73 7.91
CA SER A 2 -26.14 -21.54 8.10
C SER A 2 -24.94 -20.82 7.46
N PHE A 3 -24.03 -20.34 8.28
CA PHE A 3 -22.76 -19.74 7.85
C PHE A 3 -21.86 -20.71 7.02
N PHE A 4 -22.25 -21.96 6.89
CA PHE A 4 -21.50 -23.04 6.24
C PHE A 4 -22.23 -23.66 5.04
N GLY A 5 -23.31 -23.05 4.57
CA GLY A 5 -24.05 -23.56 3.42
C GLY A 5 -23.59 -22.91 2.13
N ASN A 6 -22.85 -23.61 1.33
CA ASN A 6 -22.39 -23.36 -0.05
C ASN A 6 -20.89 -23.16 -0.23
N TYR A 7 -20.05 -23.87 0.51
CA TYR A 7 -18.68 -24.10 0.05
C TYR A 7 -18.68 -25.28 -0.93
N GLN A 8 -19.03 -25.02 -2.19
CA GLN A 8 -18.60 -25.87 -3.30
C GLN A 8 -17.16 -25.49 -3.58
N GLY A 9 -16.23 -26.09 -2.79
CA GLY A 9 -14.83 -25.73 -2.80
C GLY A 9 -14.14 -26.18 -4.07
N LYS A 10 -13.49 -25.26 -4.74
CA LYS A 10 -12.23 -25.54 -5.42
C LYS A 10 -11.22 -26.04 -4.38
N GLU A 11 -10.45 -27.05 -4.74
CA GLU A 11 -9.51 -27.80 -3.87
C GLU A 11 -8.29 -26.99 -3.35
N ASP A 12 -8.34 -25.66 -3.28
CA ASP A 12 -7.19 -24.77 -3.09
C ASP A 12 -7.01 -24.24 -1.66
N GLY A 13 -7.75 -24.76 -0.68
CA GLY A 13 -7.62 -24.37 0.73
C GLY A 13 -7.01 -25.46 1.61
N SER A 14 -6.26 -25.06 2.63
CA SER A 14 -5.69 -25.96 3.65
C SER A 14 -6.74 -26.74 4.47
N ILE A 15 -8.01 -26.33 4.41
CA ILE A 15 -9.14 -26.97 5.09
C ILE A 15 -10.11 -27.46 4.02
N ARG A 16 -10.21 -28.79 3.87
CA ARG A 16 -11.09 -29.43 2.88
C ARG A 16 -12.52 -29.51 3.42
N PHE A 17 -13.50 -29.53 2.49
CA PHE A 17 -14.94 -29.55 2.84
C PHE A 17 -15.32 -30.69 3.82
N TYR A 18 -14.71 -31.86 3.71
CA TYR A 18 -14.96 -33.00 4.62
C TYR A 18 -14.33 -32.82 6.00
N ASP A 19 -13.27 -32.01 6.14
CA ASP A 19 -12.65 -31.72 7.43
C ASP A 19 -13.58 -30.87 8.31
N VAL A 20 -14.37 -29.99 7.70
CA VAL A 20 -15.35 -29.15 8.43
C VAL A 20 -16.52 -29.96 9.01
N LYS A 21 -16.78 -31.21 8.54
CA LYS A 21 -17.82 -32.07 9.11
C LYS A 21 -17.46 -32.62 10.50
N SER A 22 -16.18 -32.76 10.82
CA SER A 22 -15.74 -33.25 12.14
C SER A 22 -16.08 -32.28 13.25
N LYS A 23 -16.65 -32.78 14.36
CA LYS A 23 -16.94 -31.97 15.57
C LYS A 23 -15.67 -31.35 16.13
N LYS A 24 -14.53 -32.07 16.10
CA LYS A 24 -13.23 -31.61 16.55
C LYS A 24 -12.73 -30.43 15.71
N THR A 25 -12.83 -30.50 14.39
CA THR A 25 -12.42 -29.43 13.47
C THR A 25 -13.29 -28.19 13.66
N LYS A 26 -14.62 -28.35 13.83
CA LYS A 26 -15.53 -27.24 14.12
C LYS A 26 -15.16 -26.54 15.42
N PHE A 27 -14.84 -27.29 16.47
CA PHE A 27 -14.42 -26.71 17.75
C PHE A 27 -13.15 -25.86 17.59
N TRP A 28 -12.13 -26.39 16.91
CA TRP A 28 -10.89 -25.62 16.68
C TRP A 28 -11.10 -24.40 15.78
N LEU A 29 -11.95 -24.50 14.76
CA LEU A 29 -12.32 -23.34 13.94
C LEU A 29 -13.00 -22.25 14.75
N VAL A 30 -13.95 -22.59 15.60
CA VAL A 30 -14.62 -21.63 16.48
C VAL A 30 -13.62 -20.98 17.43
N MET A 31 -12.70 -21.76 18.02
CA MET A 31 -11.63 -21.22 18.87
C MET A 31 -10.71 -20.25 18.12
N ILE A 32 -10.35 -20.57 16.88
CA ILE A 32 -9.55 -19.67 16.03
C ILE A 32 -10.33 -18.39 15.74
N TYR A 33 -11.61 -18.46 15.37
CA TYR A 33 -12.43 -17.27 15.14
C TYR A 33 -12.55 -16.39 16.40
N ILE A 34 -12.75 -17.00 17.56
CA ILE A 34 -12.80 -16.25 18.84
C ILE A 34 -11.44 -15.59 19.09
N ALA A 35 -10.34 -16.30 18.91
CA ALA A 35 -9.00 -15.75 19.09
C ALA A 35 -8.73 -14.60 18.11
N CYS A 36 -9.04 -14.76 16.83
CA CYS A 36 -8.89 -13.70 15.82
C CYS A 36 -9.76 -12.48 16.16
N PHE A 37 -11.01 -12.70 16.60
CA PHE A 37 -11.90 -11.61 17.01
C PHE A 37 -11.37 -10.87 18.24
N ALA A 38 -10.88 -11.60 19.25
CA ALA A 38 -10.27 -11.00 20.44
C ALA A 38 -9.03 -10.16 20.08
N ILE A 39 -8.15 -10.68 19.22
CA ILE A 39 -6.98 -9.94 18.73
C ILE A 39 -7.42 -8.68 17.97
N ALA A 40 -8.44 -8.78 17.12
CA ALA A 40 -8.96 -7.63 16.39
C ALA A 40 -9.52 -6.56 17.34
N LEU A 41 -10.25 -6.94 18.39
CA LEU A 41 -10.75 -6.00 19.42
C LEU A 41 -9.60 -5.32 20.16
N ILE A 42 -8.57 -6.07 20.55
CA ILE A 42 -7.37 -5.51 21.22
C ILE A 42 -6.66 -4.51 20.28
N ALA A 43 -6.51 -4.85 19.00
CA ALA A 43 -5.87 -3.99 18.01
C ALA A 43 -6.67 -2.71 17.71
N LEU A 44 -8.02 -2.79 17.75
CA LEU A 44 -8.90 -1.64 17.52
C LEU A 44 -9.08 -0.76 18.76
N TYR A 45 -8.81 -1.29 19.96
CA TYR A 45 -9.02 -0.57 21.20
C TYR A 45 -8.30 0.80 21.25
N PRO A 46 -6.99 0.93 20.92
CA PRO A 46 -6.32 2.23 20.94
C PRO A 46 -6.97 3.25 20.00
N VAL A 47 -7.40 2.82 18.80
CA VAL A 47 -8.06 3.69 17.83
C VAL A 47 -9.41 4.16 18.36
N PHE A 48 -10.21 3.24 18.92
CA PHE A 48 -11.48 3.56 19.55
C PHE A 48 -11.31 4.52 20.73
N TRP A 49 -10.30 4.25 21.60
CA TRP A 49 -9.99 5.12 22.73
C TRP A 49 -9.58 6.53 22.29
N LEU A 50 -8.75 6.67 21.26
CA LEU A 50 -8.34 7.97 20.69
C LEU A 50 -9.57 8.73 20.14
N ALA A 51 -10.43 8.04 19.39
CA ALA A 51 -11.66 8.65 18.85
C ALA A 51 -12.59 9.17 19.97
N CYS A 52 -12.82 8.36 21.02
CA CYS A 52 -13.62 8.79 22.16
C CYS A 52 -12.96 9.94 22.95
N SER A 53 -11.64 9.87 23.13
CA SER A 53 -10.88 10.87 23.87
C SER A 53 -10.81 12.22 23.14
N SER A 54 -10.81 12.23 21.80
CA SER A 54 -10.80 13.46 21.00
C SER A 54 -12.08 14.29 21.15
N LEU A 55 -13.16 13.67 21.60
CA LEU A 55 -14.45 14.34 21.83
C LEU A 55 -14.65 14.81 23.27
N LYS A 56 -13.67 14.58 24.17
CA LYS A 56 -13.71 15.06 25.53
C LYS A 56 -13.15 16.46 25.63
N ASN A 57 -13.73 17.27 26.53
CA ASN A 57 -13.08 18.51 26.90
C ASN A 57 -11.84 18.23 27.79
N LEU A 58 -10.93 19.19 27.88
CA LEU A 58 -9.65 19.01 28.61
C LEU A 58 -9.87 18.60 30.08
N THR A 59 -10.86 19.18 30.75
CA THR A 59 -11.16 18.90 32.15
C THR A 59 -11.63 17.46 32.33
N GLU A 60 -12.51 16.99 31.46
CA GLU A 60 -12.99 15.61 31.47
C GLU A 60 -11.85 14.62 31.13
N TYR A 61 -11.04 14.94 30.14
CA TYR A 61 -9.89 14.10 29.74
C TYR A 61 -8.90 13.90 30.90
N LEU A 62 -8.61 14.96 31.66
CA LEU A 62 -7.66 14.90 32.78
C LEU A 62 -8.26 14.31 34.06
N SER A 63 -9.59 14.44 34.28
CA SER A 63 -10.24 14.07 35.54
C SER A 63 -10.88 12.70 35.58
N THR A 64 -11.12 12.06 34.40
CA THR A 64 -11.86 10.80 34.36
C THR A 64 -11.13 9.71 33.58
N THR A 65 -11.21 8.47 34.06
CA THR A 65 -10.73 7.27 33.38
C THR A 65 -11.82 6.62 32.49
N GLN A 66 -13.00 7.26 32.38
CA GLN A 66 -14.07 6.74 31.53
C GLN A 66 -13.66 6.78 30.07
N ILE A 67 -13.98 5.73 29.30
CA ILE A 67 -13.63 5.64 27.87
C ILE A 67 -14.52 6.58 27.06
N LEU A 68 -15.84 6.54 27.31
CA LEU A 68 -16.82 7.36 26.55
C LEU A 68 -16.89 8.79 27.11
N PRO A 69 -17.03 9.81 26.26
CA PRO A 69 -17.27 11.19 26.69
C PRO A 69 -18.67 11.30 27.33
N LYS A 70 -18.79 12.06 28.41
CA LYS A 70 -20.10 12.38 29.02
C LYS A 70 -20.89 13.33 28.11
N ASN A 71 -20.20 14.37 27.62
CA ASN A 71 -20.72 15.31 26.64
C ASN A 71 -19.70 15.47 25.52
N ALA A 72 -20.08 15.10 24.30
CA ALA A 72 -19.18 15.24 23.15
C ALA A 72 -18.98 16.73 22.80
N ASP A 73 -17.75 17.20 22.91
CA ASP A 73 -17.37 18.60 22.61
C ASP A 73 -17.01 18.77 21.14
N TRP A 74 -18.03 18.76 20.29
CA TRP A 74 -17.85 19.00 18.85
C TRP A 74 -17.37 20.41 18.54
N ALA A 75 -17.75 21.41 19.36
CA ALA A 75 -17.33 22.79 19.15
C ALA A 75 -15.83 22.95 19.41
N GLY A 76 -15.32 22.35 20.49
CA GLY A 76 -13.89 22.30 20.79
C GLY A 76 -13.11 21.55 19.72
N TRP A 77 -13.67 20.46 19.18
CA TRP A 77 -13.07 19.70 18.09
C TRP A 77 -12.91 20.55 16.81
N VAL A 78 -13.97 21.24 16.36
CA VAL A 78 -13.95 22.13 15.18
C VAL A 78 -13.01 23.32 15.41
N LYS A 79 -13.01 23.91 16.61
CA LYS A 79 -12.10 24.99 16.95
C LYS A 79 -10.64 24.52 16.84
N THR A 80 -10.29 23.40 17.46
CA THR A 80 -8.93 22.83 17.39
C THR A 80 -8.51 22.54 15.95
N TRP A 81 -9.40 21.98 15.14
CA TRP A 81 -9.16 21.73 13.72
C TRP A 81 -8.76 22.99 12.95
N ASN A 82 -9.49 24.09 13.19
CA ASN A 82 -9.25 25.37 12.53
C ASN A 82 -7.99 26.07 13.08
N ASP A 83 -7.80 26.10 14.40
CA ASP A 83 -6.67 26.76 15.05
C ASP A 83 -5.32 26.17 14.62
N PHE A 84 -5.25 24.85 14.44
CA PHE A 84 -4.06 24.16 13.94
C PHE A 84 -3.99 24.10 12.41
N GLY A 85 -5.03 24.53 11.69
CA GLY A 85 -5.05 24.53 10.23
C GLY A 85 -4.96 23.14 9.59
N PHE A 86 -5.53 22.12 10.23
CA PHE A 86 -5.45 20.71 9.77
C PHE A 86 -5.87 20.51 8.32
N THR A 87 -6.86 21.27 7.83
CA THR A 87 -7.29 21.20 6.43
C THR A 87 -6.11 21.36 5.45
N LYS A 88 -5.23 22.33 5.70
CA LYS A 88 -4.05 22.56 4.86
C LYS A 88 -3.09 21.37 4.90
N TYR A 89 -2.85 20.81 6.08
CA TYR A 89 -1.97 19.65 6.22
C TYR A 89 -2.53 18.42 5.53
N TYR A 90 -3.83 18.15 5.67
CA TYR A 90 -4.49 17.03 4.98
C TYR A 90 -4.46 17.17 3.46
N ILE A 91 -4.69 18.39 2.93
CA ILE A 91 -4.59 18.65 1.49
C ILE A 91 -3.15 18.41 1.00
N ASN A 92 -2.16 18.92 1.71
CA ASN A 92 -0.75 18.72 1.35
C ASN A 92 -0.36 17.24 1.40
N SER A 93 -0.78 16.51 2.42
CA SER A 93 -0.58 15.06 2.52
C SER A 93 -1.27 14.32 1.37
N GLY A 94 -2.49 14.72 1.02
CA GLY A 94 -3.21 14.17 -0.12
C GLY A 94 -2.47 14.37 -1.44
N ILE A 95 -1.92 15.57 -1.68
CA ILE A 95 -1.11 15.89 -2.87
C ILE A 95 0.19 15.06 -2.88
N ALA A 96 0.88 14.99 -1.73
CA ALA A 96 2.10 14.19 -1.59
C ALA A 96 1.86 12.71 -1.90
N VAL A 97 0.81 12.13 -1.31
CA VAL A 97 0.42 10.73 -1.52
C VAL A 97 0.00 10.48 -2.97
N ALA A 98 -0.89 11.30 -3.52
CA ALA A 98 -1.41 11.09 -4.89
C ALA A 98 -0.27 11.11 -5.92
N GLY A 99 0.58 12.13 -5.88
CA GLY A 99 1.73 12.22 -6.77
C GLY A 99 2.75 11.10 -6.54
N GLY A 100 3.00 10.72 -5.27
CA GLY A 100 3.87 9.61 -4.92
C GLY A 100 3.37 8.27 -5.47
N VAL A 101 2.08 7.97 -5.32
CA VAL A 101 1.46 6.74 -5.85
C VAL A 101 1.54 6.69 -7.37
N LEU A 102 1.24 7.80 -8.06
CA LEU A 102 1.35 7.88 -9.51
C LEU A 102 2.79 7.63 -9.99
N CYS A 103 3.77 8.27 -9.35
CA CYS A 103 5.19 8.03 -9.63
C CYS A 103 5.62 6.59 -9.33
N ALA A 104 5.15 6.04 -8.21
CA ALA A 104 5.43 4.66 -7.82
C ALA A 104 4.95 3.66 -8.87
N ILE A 105 3.72 3.80 -9.35
CA ILE A 105 3.15 2.92 -10.36
C ILE A 105 3.84 3.11 -11.71
N PHE A 106 3.99 4.36 -12.15
CA PHE A 106 4.48 4.64 -13.49
C PHE A 106 5.97 4.31 -13.66
N PHE A 107 6.84 4.88 -12.83
CA PHE A 107 8.29 4.71 -13.00
C PHE A 107 8.78 3.31 -12.63
N ASN A 108 8.32 2.75 -11.51
CA ASN A 108 8.71 1.39 -11.14
C ASN A 108 8.08 0.37 -12.09
N GLY A 109 6.84 0.59 -12.55
CA GLY A 109 6.19 -0.24 -13.56
C GLY A 109 6.91 -0.17 -14.89
N LEU A 110 7.33 1.02 -15.35
CA LEU A 110 8.09 1.18 -16.60
C LEU A 110 9.45 0.45 -16.53
N MET A 111 10.18 0.61 -15.43
CA MET A 111 11.44 -0.10 -15.21
C MET A 111 11.24 -1.62 -15.20
N ALA A 112 10.21 -2.08 -14.49
CA ALA A 112 9.85 -3.50 -14.46
C ALA A 112 9.46 -4.04 -15.85
N TYR A 113 8.73 -3.25 -16.63
CA TYR A 113 8.38 -3.62 -18.02
C TYR A 113 9.62 -3.81 -18.89
N VAL A 114 10.60 -2.91 -18.78
CA VAL A 114 11.88 -3.05 -19.50
C VAL A 114 12.60 -4.33 -19.07
N LEU A 115 12.63 -4.65 -17.78
CA LEU A 115 13.34 -5.81 -17.25
C LEU A 115 12.63 -7.14 -17.52
N ALA A 116 11.29 -7.16 -17.48
CA ALA A 116 10.47 -8.37 -17.58
C ALA A 116 10.09 -8.72 -19.03
N VAL A 117 9.69 -7.71 -19.82
CA VAL A 117 9.08 -7.90 -21.13
C VAL A 117 10.05 -7.61 -22.26
N LEU A 118 10.73 -6.45 -22.23
CA LEU A 118 11.64 -6.05 -23.32
C LEU A 118 12.97 -6.78 -23.28
N LYS A 119 13.54 -6.98 -22.12
CA LYS A 119 14.78 -7.72 -21.86
C LYS A 119 15.95 -7.29 -22.80
N PRO A 120 16.28 -6.00 -22.87
CA PRO A 120 17.38 -5.53 -23.73
C PRO A 120 18.72 -6.14 -23.29
N LYS A 121 19.74 -6.07 -24.16
CA LYS A 121 21.09 -6.50 -23.80
C LYS A 121 21.53 -5.79 -22.51
N GLY A 122 22.01 -6.54 -21.53
CA GLY A 122 22.44 -5.99 -20.22
C GLY A 122 21.33 -5.93 -19.15
N HIS A 123 20.08 -6.29 -19.44
CA HIS A 123 18.98 -6.26 -18.46
C HIS A 123 19.30 -7.05 -17.17
N LYS A 124 20.09 -8.15 -17.26
CA LYS A 124 20.49 -8.94 -16.09
C LYS A 124 21.42 -8.17 -15.15
N ILE A 125 22.30 -7.33 -15.69
CA ILE A 125 23.20 -6.48 -14.88
C ILE A 125 22.36 -5.42 -14.17
N VAL A 126 21.43 -4.78 -14.87
CA VAL A 126 20.54 -3.78 -14.27
C VAL A 126 19.67 -4.41 -13.20
N LEU A 127 19.13 -5.60 -13.44
CA LEU A 127 18.38 -6.35 -12.45
C LEU A 127 19.21 -6.66 -11.19
N ALA A 128 20.46 -7.09 -11.36
CA ALA A 128 21.37 -7.34 -10.26
C ALA A 128 21.64 -6.06 -9.44
N LEU A 129 21.84 -4.91 -10.10
CA LEU A 129 21.99 -3.62 -9.40
C LEU A 129 20.74 -3.24 -8.63
N VAL A 130 19.54 -3.41 -9.20
CA VAL A 130 18.26 -3.17 -8.49
C VAL A 130 18.16 -4.08 -7.26
N MET A 131 18.53 -5.36 -7.38
CA MET A 131 18.53 -6.28 -6.25
C MET A 131 19.55 -5.89 -5.18
N TRP A 132 20.72 -5.40 -5.54
CA TRP A 132 21.71 -4.90 -4.59
C TRP A 132 21.21 -3.68 -3.82
N CYS A 133 20.43 -2.79 -4.46
CA CYS A 133 19.80 -1.67 -3.76
C CYS A 133 18.91 -2.09 -2.59
N LEU A 134 18.32 -3.31 -2.63
CA LEU A 134 17.52 -3.82 -1.51
C LEU A 134 18.35 -4.18 -0.26
N LEU A 135 19.64 -4.43 -0.43
CA LEU A 135 20.56 -4.76 0.68
C LEU A 135 21.06 -3.53 1.43
N ILE A 136 20.94 -2.35 0.80
CA ILE A 136 21.40 -1.08 1.38
C ILE A 136 20.25 -0.48 2.19
N PRO A 137 20.42 -0.24 3.51
CA PRO A 137 19.39 0.42 4.31
C PRO A 137 19.09 1.83 3.76
N PRO A 138 17.81 2.18 3.50
CA PRO A 138 17.46 3.51 2.96
C PRO A 138 17.94 4.67 3.84
N THR A 139 18.05 4.47 5.14
CA THR A 139 18.51 5.48 6.12
C THR A 139 19.91 5.99 5.86
N THR A 140 20.79 5.19 5.25
CA THR A 140 22.18 5.58 4.97
C THR A 140 22.27 6.68 3.91
N SER A 141 21.28 6.82 3.05
CA SER A 141 21.27 7.78 1.95
C SER A 141 20.54 9.10 2.26
N PHE A 142 19.83 9.23 3.38
CA PHE A 142 19.00 10.41 3.68
C PHE A 142 19.76 11.73 3.68
N VAL A 143 20.95 11.77 4.29
CA VAL A 143 21.76 13.00 4.32
C VAL A 143 22.23 13.39 2.92
N ALA A 144 22.74 12.42 2.16
CA ALA A 144 23.19 12.65 0.78
C ALA A 144 22.04 13.09 -0.12
N LEU A 145 20.86 12.46 0.02
CA LEU A 145 19.66 12.83 -0.70
C LEU A 145 19.24 14.27 -0.39
N PHE A 146 19.17 14.65 0.89
CA PHE A 146 18.82 16.02 1.29
C PHE A 146 19.79 17.06 0.73
N VAL A 147 21.11 16.82 0.81
CA VAL A 147 22.13 17.71 0.23
C VAL A 147 21.94 17.87 -1.28
N ASN A 148 21.66 16.78 -1.99
CA ASN A 148 21.41 16.84 -3.44
C ASN A 148 20.13 17.62 -3.76
N ILE A 149 19.03 17.37 -3.06
CA ILE A 149 17.75 18.11 -3.22
C ILE A 149 17.97 19.61 -3.00
N LYS A 150 18.76 19.99 -1.96
CA LYS A 150 19.11 21.38 -1.70
C LYS A 150 19.93 22.00 -2.82
N LYS A 151 20.93 21.27 -3.37
CA LYS A 151 21.77 21.76 -4.45
C LYS A 151 20.99 22.04 -5.73
N ILE A 152 19.95 21.24 -6.04
CA ILE A 152 19.11 21.43 -7.23
C ILE A 152 17.90 22.36 -6.97
N GLY A 153 17.81 22.97 -5.77
CA GLY A 153 16.78 23.97 -5.46
C GLY A 153 15.36 23.43 -5.28
N LEU A 154 15.19 22.12 -5.04
CA LEU A 154 13.87 21.47 -4.90
C LEU A 154 13.41 21.34 -3.44
N THR A 155 14.09 22.01 -2.48
CA THR A 155 13.64 22.07 -1.09
C THR A 155 12.32 22.83 -0.99
N GLY A 156 11.35 22.27 -0.26
CA GLY A 156 10.01 22.86 -0.12
C GLY A 156 9.03 22.50 -1.24
N SER A 157 9.39 21.58 -2.13
CA SER A 157 8.48 21.03 -3.15
C SER A 157 8.13 19.57 -2.88
N PHE A 158 7.02 19.08 -3.46
CA PHE A 158 6.63 17.66 -3.38
C PHE A 158 7.44 16.77 -4.35
N VAL A 159 8.11 17.35 -5.34
CA VAL A 159 8.82 16.60 -6.40
C VAL A 159 9.83 15.58 -5.85
N PRO A 160 10.69 15.92 -4.87
CA PRO A 160 11.62 14.92 -4.32
C PRO A 160 10.91 13.71 -3.69
N LEU A 161 9.78 13.94 -3.01
CA LEU A 161 8.99 12.86 -2.42
C LEU A 161 8.43 11.92 -3.52
N TRP A 162 7.89 12.50 -4.57
CA TRP A 162 7.34 11.73 -5.70
C TRP A 162 8.43 10.94 -6.44
N LEU A 163 9.58 11.56 -6.71
CA LEU A 163 10.68 10.89 -7.41
C LEU A 163 11.29 9.74 -6.60
N THR A 164 11.44 9.91 -5.30
CA THR A 164 11.95 8.83 -4.43
C THR A 164 11.01 7.62 -4.41
N MET A 165 9.70 7.86 -4.45
CA MET A 165 8.71 6.78 -4.57
C MET A 165 8.73 6.13 -5.96
N GLY A 166 9.04 6.91 -7.02
CA GLY A 166 9.22 6.39 -8.36
C GLY A 166 10.50 5.55 -8.57
N ALA A 167 11.42 5.54 -7.62
CA ALA A 167 12.70 4.83 -7.70
C ALA A 167 12.85 3.79 -6.58
N ASN A 168 11.86 2.93 -6.37
CA ASN A 168 11.84 1.93 -5.32
C ASN A 168 12.15 0.53 -5.86
N ALA A 169 13.31 -0.02 -5.48
CA ALA A 169 13.78 -1.32 -5.95
C ALA A 169 12.80 -2.46 -5.63
N TYR A 170 12.16 -2.45 -4.46
CA TYR A 170 11.20 -3.48 -4.06
C TYR A 170 9.96 -3.48 -4.97
N TRP A 171 9.41 -2.31 -5.29
CA TRP A 171 8.25 -2.21 -6.17
C TRP A 171 8.58 -2.58 -7.62
N VAL A 172 9.81 -2.27 -8.07
CA VAL A 172 10.30 -2.73 -9.39
C VAL A 172 10.28 -4.26 -9.46
N ILE A 173 10.77 -4.95 -8.42
CA ILE A 173 10.78 -6.42 -8.38
C ILE A 173 9.36 -6.99 -8.32
N LEU A 174 8.45 -6.39 -7.53
CA LEU A 174 7.05 -6.81 -7.48
C LEU A 174 6.39 -6.75 -8.86
N PHE A 175 6.49 -5.60 -9.54
CA PHE A 175 5.96 -5.44 -10.89
C PHE A 175 6.63 -6.40 -11.88
N LYS A 176 7.96 -6.53 -11.83
CA LYS A 176 8.71 -7.43 -12.71
C LYS A 176 8.22 -8.87 -12.61
N ASN A 177 8.09 -9.40 -11.40
CA ASN A 177 7.64 -10.77 -11.20
C ASN A 177 6.20 -10.97 -11.70
N TYR A 178 5.33 -9.98 -11.50
CA TYR A 178 3.96 -10.02 -12.03
C TYR A 178 3.94 -9.96 -13.55
N PHE A 179 4.71 -9.06 -14.17
CA PHE A 179 4.76 -8.93 -15.63
C PHE A 179 5.34 -10.16 -16.32
N GLU A 180 6.24 -10.89 -15.66
CA GLU A 180 6.76 -12.16 -16.17
C GLU A 180 5.70 -13.28 -16.18
N SER A 181 4.69 -13.18 -15.32
CA SER A 181 3.58 -14.15 -15.28
C SER A 181 2.47 -13.87 -16.32
N LEU A 182 2.50 -12.72 -16.97
CA LEU A 182 1.51 -12.39 -18.00
C LEU A 182 1.70 -13.25 -19.24
N PRO A 183 0.61 -13.76 -19.85
CA PRO A 183 0.69 -14.48 -21.12
C PRO A 183 1.27 -13.60 -22.23
N ARG A 184 2.30 -14.09 -22.89
CA ARG A 184 2.99 -13.33 -23.96
C ARG A 184 2.11 -13.08 -25.17
N ASP A 185 1.14 -13.93 -25.44
CA ASP A 185 0.24 -13.85 -26.56
C ASP A 185 -0.44 -12.48 -26.69
N TYR A 186 -0.81 -11.85 -25.57
CA TYR A 186 -1.40 -10.49 -25.57
C TYR A 186 -0.41 -9.43 -26.04
N ILE A 187 0.87 -9.58 -25.67
CA ILE A 187 1.95 -8.65 -26.04
C ILE A 187 2.29 -8.82 -27.52
N ASP A 188 2.36 -10.05 -27.98
CA ASP A 188 2.73 -10.38 -29.35
C ASP A 188 1.58 -10.01 -30.34
N ALA A 189 0.32 -10.26 -29.97
CA ALA A 189 -0.83 -9.79 -30.73
C ALA A 189 -0.83 -8.26 -30.91
N ALA A 190 -0.62 -7.50 -29.81
CA ALA A 190 -0.57 -6.05 -29.87
C ALA A 190 0.58 -5.53 -30.75
N ARG A 191 1.71 -6.25 -30.81
CA ARG A 191 2.83 -5.91 -31.71
C ARG A 191 2.49 -6.19 -33.18
N ILE A 192 1.80 -7.27 -33.47
CA ILE A 192 1.31 -7.58 -34.83
C ILE A 192 0.34 -6.50 -35.30
N ASP A 193 -0.52 -6.00 -34.39
CA ASP A 193 -1.43 -4.87 -34.64
C ASP A 193 -0.73 -3.51 -34.75
N GLY A 194 0.62 -3.48 -34.75
CA GLY A 194 1.41 -2.27 -34.93
C GLY A 194 1.55 -1.40 -33.66
N CYS A 195 1.20 -1.92 -32.49
CA CYS A 195 1.34 -1.18 -31.23
C CYS A 195 2.82 -1.00 -30.87
N GLY A 196 3.26 0.25 -30.75
CA GLY A 196 4.63 0.58 -30.32
C GLY A 196 4.89 0.15 -28.87
N THR A 197 6.16 0.03 -28.50
CA THR A 197 6.64 -0.46 -27.19
C THR A 197 5.98 0.23 -26.01
N PHE A 198 5.86 1.56 -26.02
CA PHE A 198 5.20 2.32 -24.97
C PHE A 198 3.68 2.12 -24.97
N GLY A 199 3.08 1.94 -26.16
CA GLY A 199 1.66 1.60 -26.31
C GLY A 199 1.32 0.25 -25.70
N VAL A 200 2.18 -0.76 -25.89
CA VAL A 200 2.03 -2.08 -25.24
C VAL A 200 2.07 -1.94 -23.71
N PHE A 201 3.00 -1.14 -23.17
CA PHE A 201 3.06 -0.89 -21.73
C PHE A 201 1.77 -0.29 -21.20
N THR A 202 1.30 0.82 -21.79
CA THR A 202 0.18 1.60 -21.26
C THR A 202 -1.20 1.00 -21.55
N ARG A 203 -1.38 0.34 -22.71
CA ARG A 203 -2.68 -0.16 -23.16
C ARG A 203 -2.89 -1.64 -22.88
N ILE A 204 -1.83 -2.42 -22.71
CA ILE A 204 -1.90 -3.87 -22.50
C ILE A 204 -1.39 -4.25 -21.11
N VAL A 205 -0.10 -4.00 -20.83
CA VAL A 205 0.56 -4.49 -19.62
C VAL A 205 -0.04 -3.85 -18.36
N LEU A 206 -0.13 -2.53 -18.30
CA LEU A 206 -0.69 -1.84 -17.12
C LEU A 206 -2.15 -2.24 -16.84
N PRO A 207 -3.07 -2.23 -17.80
CA PRO A 207 -4.45 -2.64 -17.55
C PRO A 207 -4.61 -4.10 -17.11
N LEU A 208 -3.81 -5.02 -17.66
CA LEU A 208 -3.80 -6.42 -17.24
C LEU A 208 -3.19 -6.63 -15.84
N SER A 209 -2.44 -5.63 -15.37
CA SER A 209 -1.71 -5.69 -14.09
C SER A 209 -2.43 -4.98 -12.94
N LYS A 210 -3.74 -4.74 -13.04
CA LYS A 210 -4.54 -4.11 -11.97
C LYS A 210 -4.31 -4.71 -10.58
N PRO A 211 -4.23 -6.04 -10.39
CA PRO A 211 -4.00 -6.60 -9.06
C PRO A 211 -2.70 -6.11 -8.41
N ILE A 212 -1.59 -6.15 -9.14
CA ILE A 212 -0.30 -5.70 -8.59
C ILE A 212 -0.24 -4.17 -8.44
N ILE A 213 -0.90 -3.41 -9.32
CA ILE A 213 -1.02 -1.96 -9.18
C ILE A 213 -1.71 -1.59 -7.87
N VAL A 214 -2.80 -2.28 -7.50
CA VAL A 214 -3.48 -2.07 -6.22
C VAL A 214 -2.57 -2.37 -5.04
N VAL A 215 -1.82 -3.47 -5.10
CA VAL A 215 -0.85 -3.82 -4.04
C VAL A 215 0.21 -2.73 -3.88
N VAL A 216 0.84 -2.30 -4.97
CA VAL A 216 1.86 -1.24 -4.94
C VAL A 216 1.25 0.09 -4.48
N ALA A 217 0.03 0.42 -4.92
CA ALA A 217 -0.67 1.63 -4.46
C ALA A 217 -0.90 1.62 -2.94
N ILE A 218 -1.34 0.50 -2.35
CA ILE A 218 -1.52 0.36 -0.90
C ILE A 218 -0.20 0.56 -0.17
N PHE A 219 0.89 -0.07 -0.61
CA PHE A 219 2.21 0.13 -0.03
C PHE A 219 2.70 1.57 -0.18
N ALA A 220 2.49 2.18 -1.33
CA ALA A 220 2.88 3.57 -1.58
C ALA A 220 2.10 4.56 -0.71
N ILE A 221 0.78 4.37 -0.56
CA ILE A 221 -0.06 5.18 0.35
C ILE A 221 0.47 5.05 1.78
N THR A 222 0.70 3.83 2.26
CA THR A 222 1.18 3.58 3.62
C THR A 222 2.55 4.22 3.85
N ALA A 223 3.47 4.09 2.89
CA ALA A 223 4.81 4.68 2.99
C ALA A 223 4.83 6.20 2.91
N ALA A 224 3.88 6.82 2.19
CA ALA A 224 3.80 8.27 2.06
C ALA A 224 3.06 8.95 3.21
N TRP A 225 2.21 8.20 3.92
CA TRP A 225 1.39 8.72 5.03
C TRP A 225 2.10 8.61 6.37
N SER A 226 3.14 7.78 6.50
CA SER A 226 3.86 7.49 7.76
C SER A 226 4.89 8.56 8.16
#